data_9fad06f9e4fb5732b0b4aa48d22902d1
#
_entry.id   9fad06f9e4fb5732b0b4aa48d22902d1
#
_cell.length_a   1.000
_cell.length_b   1.000
_cell.length_c   1.000
_cell.angle_alpha   90.00
_cell.angle_beta   90.00
_cell.angle_gamma   90.00
#
_symmetry.space_group_name_H-M   'P 1'
#
loop_
_entity.id
_entity.type
_entity.pdbx_description
1 polymer ?
#
loop_
_entity_poly.entity_id
_entity_poly.type
_entity_poly.pdbx_seq_one_letter_code
_entity_poly.pdbx_strand_id
1 'polypeptide(L)'
;MSQYLSGNYYCLTDKGKVRKINEDYANALINPFGNVLLMVADGMGGAQKGEVASKNLVKYITSEFLSLEKEFKNEKAMSKWVYKVVKEANSKIYLKANSDEKFKGMGTTLSLVLLVKDKLLTAQIGDSRVYLLIDNNLTQITEDQTYVNYLIKSKGMPKEIANTHPKRHELTNALGTKSRVNLDINIRDYHNERILICSDGLYNNVPESDLASIIRGNDSLDKKANQLIAFGNFNGGSDNMALILWESEN
;
A
#
# COMPACT_ATOMS: atom_id res chain seq x y z
N MET A 1 1.60 -18.83 -26.14
CA MET A 1 1.49 -17.34 -26.25
C MET A 1 1.65 -16.80 -24.84
N SER A 2 2.58 -15.89 -24.61
CA SER A 2 2.71 -15.21 -23.31
C SER A 2 1.46 -14.33 -23.16
N GLN A 3 0.58 -14.70 -22.22
CA GLN A 3 -0.62 -13.91 -21.93
C GLN A 3 -0.15 -12.73 -21.08
N TYR A 4 -0.03 -11.55 -21.72
CA TYR A 4 0.20 -10.31 -20.97
C TYR A 4 -1.05 -10.04 -20.14
N LEU A 5 -0.86 -9.61 -18.90
CA LEU A 5 -1.95 -9.09 -18.10
C LEU A 5 -2.47 -7.82 -18.75
N SER A 6 -3.75 -7.81 -19.12
CA SER A 6 -4.48 -6.63 -19.59
C SER A 6 -5.45 -6.20 -18.49
N GLY A 7 -5.51 -4.92 -18.22
CA GLY A 7 -6.40 -4.40 -17.19
C GLY A 7 -6.26 -2.90 -17.02
N ASN A 8 -7.21 -2.36 -16.27
CA ASN A 8 -7.31 -0.94 -15.98
C ASN A 8 -7.02 -0.68 -14.50
N TYR A 9 -6.43 0.48 -14.22
CA TYR A 9 -6.22 0.95 -12.86
C TYR A 9 -6.62 2.41 -12.71
N TYR A 10 -6.91 2.79 -11.48
CA TYR A 10 -7.10 4.18 -11.11
C TYR A 10 -6.45 4.45 -9.75
N CYS A 11 -5.64 5.51 -9.70
CA CYS A 11 -4.97 5.96 -8.49
C CYS A 11 -5.57 7.29 -8.05
N LEU A 12 -5.89 7.43 -6.77
CA LEU A 12 -6.40 8.67 -6.22
C LEU A 12 -5.81 8.90 -4.83
N THR A 13 -5.44 10.14 -4.56
CA THR A 13 -5.08 10.59 -3.22
C THR A 13 -5.85 11.84 -2.86
N ASP A 14 -6.23 11.97 -1.60
CA ASP A 14 -6.93 13.13 -1.07
C ASP A 14 -6.32 13.53 0.28
N LYS A 15 -6.25 14.82 0.52
CA LYS A 15 -5.69 15.35 1.76
C LYS A 15 -6.57 15.09 2.99
N GLY A 16 -7.84 14.80 2.77
CA GLY A 16 -8.83 14.81 3.84
C GLY A 16 -9.23 16.23 4.26
N LYS A 17 -10.08 16.29 5.28
CA LYS A 17 -10.63 17.57 5.78
C LYS A 17 -9.81 18.19 6.91
N VAL A 18 -9.04 17.38 7.64
CA VAL A 18 -8.36 17.78 8.87
C VAL A 18 -6.89 18.10 8.64
N ARG A 19 -6.21 17.31 7.83
CA ARG A 19 -4.77 17.47 7.57
C ARG A 19 -4.49 18.70 6.71
N LYS A 20 -3.36 19.37 6.94
CA LYS A 20 -2.91 20.51 6.14
C LYS A 20 -2.19 20.11 4.87
N ILE A 21 -1.53 18.96 4.90
CA ILE A 21 -0.65 18.43 3.84
C ILE A 21 -1.11 17.01 3.53
N ASN A 22 -0.92 16.57 2.29
CA ASN A 22 -1.07 15.18 1.92
C ASN A 22 0.31 14.52 1.91
N GLU A 23 0.53 13.61 2.86
CA GLU A 23 1.77 12.84 2.99
C GLU A 23 1.65 11.44 2.37
N ASP A 24 0.45 11.06 1.89
CA ASP A 24 0.20 9.83 1.16
C ASP A 24 0.64 9.93 -0.30
N TYR A 25 1.12 8.83 -0.83
CA TYR A 25 1.46 8.72 -2.25
C TYR A 25 1.03 7.38 -2.82
N ALA A 26 0.43 7.39 -4.01
CA ALA A 26 0.01 6.20 -4.74
C ALA A 26 0.54 6.23 -6.17
N ASN A 27 0.91 5.08 -6.71
CA ASN A 27 1.25 4.93 -8.12
C ASN A 27 0.94 3.53 -8.62
N ALA A 28 0.48 3.45 -9.87
CA ALA A 28 0.26 2.21 -10.59
C ALA A 28 0.83 2.33 -12.00
N LEU A 29 1.45 1.27 -12.50
CA LEU A 29 2.04 1.27 -13.83
C LEU A 29 2.20 -0.16 -14.37
N ILE A 30 2.28 -0.26 -15.69
CA ILE A 30 2.55 -1.49 -16.42
C ILE A 30 3.89 -1.30 -17.16
N ASN A 31 4.81 -2.25 -17.04
CA ASN A 31 6.08 -2.18 -17.74
C ASN A 31 5.99 -2.81 -19.15
N PRO A 32 7.03 -2.67 -20.00
CA PRO A 32 7.02 -3.24 -21.36
C PRO A 32 6.87 -4.76 -21.43
N PHE A 33 7.05 -5.49 -20.32
CA PHE A 33 6.84 -6.93 -20.23
C PHE A 33 5.42 -7.30 -19.80
N GLY A 34 4.49 -6.33 -19.67
CA GLY A 34 3.13 -6.55 -19.21
C GLY A 34 3.00 -6.88 -17.72
N ASN A 35 4.06 -6.66 -16.92
CA ASN A 35 3.95 -6.78 -15.46
C ASN A 35 3.32 -5.52 -14.88
N VAL A 36 2.48 -5.68 -13.86
CA VAL A 36 1.78 -4.58 -13.19
C VAL A 36 2.38 -4.33 -11.83
N LEU A 37 2.66 -3.07 -11.50
CA LEU A 37 3.13 -2.65 -10.19
C LEU A 37 2.16 -1.62 -9.61
N LEU A 38 1.61 -1.92 -8.43
CA LEU A 38 0.70 -1.04 -7.70
C LEU A 38 1.32 -0.74 -6.33
N MET A 39 1.34 0.52 -5.90
CA MET A 39 1.98 0.93 -4.64
C MET A 39 1.22 2.05 -3.96
N VAL A 40 0.93 1.86 -2.68
CA VAL A 40 0.49 2.92 -1.76
C VAL A 40 1.52 3.06 -0.65
N ALA A 41 1.83 4.29 -0.31
CA ALA A 41 2.77 4.68 0.74
C ALA A 41 2.16 5.82 1.56
N ASP A 42 2.00 5.59 2.85
CA ASP A 42 1.52 6.56 3.83
C ASP A 42 2.74 7.15 4.54
N GLY A 43 2.92 8.45 4.37
CA GLY A 43 4.08 9.17 4.87
C GLY A 43 3.89 9.66 6.30
N MET A 44 4.88 9.42 7.16
CA MET A 44 4.87 9.82 8.56
C MET A 44 6.04 10.72 8.92
N GLY A 45 5.86 11.55 9.97
CA GLY A 45 6.93 12.38 10.52
C GLY A 45 6.55 13.86 10.67
N GLY A 46 5.37 14.25 10.18
CA GLY A 46 4.84 15.63 10.25
C GLY A 46 5.69 16.67 9.51
N ALA A 47 5.17 17.89 9.36
CA ALA A 47 5.88 19.03 8.77
C ALA A 47 6.52 18.73 7.39
N GLN A 48 5.78 18.12 6.46
CA GLN A 48 6.18 17.72 5.09
C GLN A 48 7.22 16.58 5.02
N LYS A 49 7.59 15.98 6.13
CA LYS A 49 8.62 14.93 6.14
C LYS A 49 8.08 13.61 5.59
N GLY A 50 6.84 13.27 5.90
CA GLY A 50 6.15 12.09 5.39
C GLY A 50 5.96 12.15 3.88
N GLU A 51 5.53 13.30 3.31
CA GLU A 51 5.42 13.49 1.85
C GLU A 51 6.75 13.20 1.14
N VAL A 52 7.85 13.66 1.71
CA VAL A 52 9.18 13.42 1.12
C VAL A 52 9.53 11.92 1.16
N ALA A 53 9.20 11.22 2.24
CA ALA A 53 9.48 9.80 2.38
C ALA A 53 8.64 8.96 1.42
N SER A 54 7.31 9.11 1.42
CA SER A 54 6.38 8.34 0.58
C SER A 54 6.64 8.55 -0.91
N LYS A 55 6.81 9.81 -1.33
CA LYS A 55 7.09 10.17 -2.71
C LYS A 55 8.42 9.64 -3.22
N ASN A 56 9.50 9.74 -2.42
CA ASN A 56 10.81 9.23 -2.81
C ASN A 56 10.82 7.70 -2.89
N LEU A 57 10.14 7.01 -1.96
CA LEU A 57 9.98 5.57 -2.01
C LEU A 57 9.35 5.12 -3.32
N VAL A 58 8.15 5.64 -3.61
CA VAL A 58 7.39 5.22 -4.78
C VAL A 58 8.12 5.57 -6.08
N LYS A 59 8.70 6.78 -6.17
CA LYS A 59 9.49 7.17 -7.35
C LYS A 59 10.69 6.27 -7.58
N TYR A 60 11.41 5.91 -6.52
CA TYR A 60 12.58 5.04 -6.65
C TYR A 60 12.17 3.66 -7.16
N ILE A 61 11.17 3.01 -6.53
CA ILE A 61 10.71 1.69 -6.96
C ILE A 61 10.15 1.73 -8.38
N THR A 62 9.41 2.80 -8.75
CA THR A 62 8.93 3.01 -10.12
C THR A 62 10.08 3.04 -11.14
N SER A 63 11.14 3.80 -10.84
CA SER A 63 12.32 3.88 -11.71
C SER A 63 13.00 2.53 -11.90
N GLU A 64 13.18 1.78 -10.81
CA GLU A 64 13.78 0.43 -10.85
C GLU A 64 12.89 -0.58 -11.62
N PHE A 65 11.56 -0.43 -11.53
CA PHE A 65 10.63 -1.29 -12.25
C PHE A 65 10.62 -1.02 -13.77
N LEU A 66 10.68 0.25 -14.15
CA LEU A 66 10.75 0.63 -15.57
C LEU A 66 12.10 0.31 -16.21
N SER A 67 13.17 0.25 -15.42
CA SER A 67 14.51 -0.09 -15.87
C SER A 67 14.78 -1.59 -15.97
N LEU A 68 13.77 -2.45 -15.72
CA LEU A 68 13.92 -3.89 -15.88
C LEU A 68 14.26 -4.22 -17.36
N GLU A 69 15.37 -4.91 -17.57
CA GLU A 69 15.82 -5.34 -18.90
C GLU A 69 15.31 -6.72 -19.30
N LYS A 70 14.77 -7.49 -18.35
CA LYS A 70 14.33 -8.88 -18.54
C LYS A 70 13.08 -9.18 -17.75
N GLU A 71 12.27 -10.10 -18.26
CA GLU A 71 11.12 -10.65 -17.55
C GLU A 71 11.51 -11.38 -16.26
N PHE A 72 10.60 -11.42 -15.30
CA PHE A 72 10.72 -12.28 -14.13
C PHE A 72 10.59 -13.75 -14.54
N LYS A 73 11.63 -14.54 -14.29
CA LYS A 73 11.66 -15.97 -14.68
C LYS A 73 10.74 -16.84 -13.80
N ASN A 74 10.55 -16.46 -12.54
CA ASN A 74 9.78 -17.22 -11.55
C ASN A 74 9.53 -16.36 -10.28
N GLU A 75 8.75 -16.89 -9.35
CA GLU A 75 8.40 -16.26 -8.07
C GLU A 75 9.63 -15.86 -7.22
N LYS A 76 10.68 -16.67 -7.24
CA LYS A 76 11.94 -16.35 -6.54
C LYS A 76 12.62 -15.10 -7.12
N ALA A 77 12.54 -14.91 -8.44
CA ALA A 77 13.08 -13.70 -9.08
C ALA A 77 12.25 -12.46 -8.71
N MET A 78 10.92 -12.59 -8.64
CA MET A 78 10.02 -11.53 -8.17
C MET A 78 10.37 -11.12 -6.74
N SER A 79 10.39 -12.09 -5.82
CA SER A 79 10.72 -11.83 -4.40
C SER A 79 12.10 -11.20 -4.23
N LYS A 80 13.10 -11.71 -4.94
CA LYS A 80 14.47 -11.17 -4.86
C LYS A 80 14.54 -9.72 -5.34
N TRP A 81 13.85 -9.39 -6.42
CA TRP A 81 13.80 -8.03 -6.95
C TRP A 81 13.10 -7.09 -5.98
N VAL A 82 11.89 -7.44 -5.50
CA VAL A 82 11.14 -6.64 -4.55
C VAL A 82 11.95 -6.42 -3.27
N TYR A 83 12.54 -7.47 -2.71
CA TYR A 83 13.38 -7.36 -1.51
C TYR A 83 14.56 -6.40 -1.72
N LYS A 84 15.25 -6.51 -2.87
CA LYS A 84 16.38 -5.64 -3.22
C LYS A 84 15.94 -4.17 -3.28
N VAL A 85 14.93 -3.85 -4.09
CA VAL A 85 14.54 -2.46 -4.32
C VAL A 85 13.96 -1.80 -3.09
N VAL A 86 13.19 -2.53 -2.27
CA VAL A 86 12.65 -2.00 -1.01
C VAL A 86 13.76 -1.75 0.01
N LYS A 87 14.75 -2.66 0.12
CA LYS A 87 15.91 -2.49 0.99
C LYS A 87 16.75 -1.27 0.58
N GLU A 88 16.99 -1.08 -0.70
CA GLU A 88 17.73 0.06 -1.23
C GLU A 88 16.97 1.37 -1.02
N ALA A 89 15.65 1.37 -1.27
CA ALA A 89 14.79 2.50 -0.96
C ALA A 89 14.84 2.88 0.52
N ASN A 90 14.72 1.88 1.43
CA ASN A 90 14.85 2.11 2.86
C ASN A 90 16.17 2.77 3.21
N SER A 91 17.27 2.27 2.66
CA SER A 91 18.60 2.83 2.93
C SER A 91 18.70 4.30 2.50
N LYS A 92 18.14 4.65 1.33
CA LYS A 92 18.13 6.04 0.83
C LYS A 92 17.30 6.96 1.72
N ILE A 93 16.10 6.51 2.15
CA ILE A 93 15.22 7.29 3.02
C ILE A 93 15.86 7.45 4.41
N TYR A 94 16.41 6.37 4.97
CA TYR A 94 17.08 6.39 6.27
C TYR A 94 18.28 7.34 6.29
N LEU A 95 19.13 7.30 5.26
CA LEU A 95 20.26 8.22 5.13
C LEU A 95 19.79 9.66 5.05
N LYS A 96 18.74 9.94 4.28
CA LYS A 96 18.16 11.29 4.17
C LYS A 96 17.55 11.74 5.50
N ALA A 97 16.86 10.84 6.22
CA ALA A 97 16.29 11.15 7.54
C ALA A 97 17.36 11.55 8.57
N ASN A 98 18.59 11.05 8.40
CA ASN A 98 19.71 11.32 9.31
C ASN A 98 20.71 12.35 8.78
N SER A 99 20.51 12.91 7.59
CA SER A 99 21.42 13.89 6.99
C SER A 99 21.16 15.33 7.45
N ASP A 100 19.95 15.63 7.93
CA ASP A 100 19.53 16.98 8.29
C ASP A 100 18.38 16.91 9.31
N GLU A 101 18.44 17.71 10.37
CA GLU A 101 17.40 17.79 11.42
C GLU A 101 15.98 18.02 10.84
N LYS A 102 15.87 18.75 9.72
CA LYS A 102 14.58 18.97 9.04
C LYS A 102 13.91 17.68 8.54
N PHE A 103 14.66 16.59 8.35
CA PHE A 103 14.14 15.30 7.91
C PHE A 103 14.11 14.24 9.03
N LYS A 104 14.57 14.57 10.22
CA LYS A 104 14.64 13.64 11.34
C LYS A 104 13.26 13.09 11.68
N GLY A 105 13.19 11.75 11.78
CA GLY A 105 11.95 11.03 12.08
C GLY A 105 11.00 10.86 10.88
N MET A 106 11.39 11.24 9.66
CA MET A 106 10.60 10.90 8.48
C MET A 106 10.59 9.40 8.24
N GLY A 107 9.46 8.90 7.80
CA GLY A 107 9.27 7.50 7.41
C GLY A 107 8.05 7.34 6.54
N THR A 108 7.78 6.12 6.11
CA THR A 108 6.59 5.81 5.33
C THR A 108 6.24 4.32 5.41
N THR A 109 4.97 3.99 5.24
CA THR A 109 4.52 2.63 4.98
C THR A 109 4.81 2.24 3.53
N LEU A 110 4.58 0.99 3.19
CA LEU A 110 4.50 0.48 1.82
C LEU A 110 3.54 -0.71 1.77
N SER A 111 2.49 -0.57 0.97
CA SER A 111 1.73 -1.71 0.45
C SER A 111 1.96 -1.79 -1.06
N LEU A 112 2.58 -2.87 -1.50
CA LEU A 112 2.96 -3.09 -2.89
C LEU A 112 2.32 -4.38 -3.40
N VAL A 113 1.76 -4.33 -4.62
CA VAL A 113 1.36 -5.49 -5.40
C VAL A 113 2.16 -5.53 -6.69
N LEU A 114 2.77 -6.68 -6.97
CA LEU A 114 3.41 -6.98 -8.25
C LEU A 114 2.66 -8.16 -8.90
N LEU A 115 2.01 -7.88 -10.05
CA LEU A 115 1.38 -8.92 -10.87
C LEU A 115 2.32 -9.31 -12.01
N VAL A 116 2.56 -10.60 -12.13
CA VAL A 116 3.37 -11.19 -13.20
C VAL A 116 2.66 -12.45 -13.69
N LYS A 117 2.09 -12.40 -14.89
CA LYS A 117 1.28 -13.52 -15.45
C LYS A 117 0.14 -13.88 -14.47
N ASP A 118 0.12 -15.12 -14.01
CA ASP A 118 -0.85 -15.70 -13.08
C ASP A 118 -0.43 -15.60 -11.60
N LYS A 119 0.55 -14.76 -11.27
CA LYS A 119 1.06 -14.60 -9.91
C LYS A 119 0.86 -13.19 -9.38
N LEU A 120 0.42 -13.11 -8.14
CA LEU A 120 0.32 -11.92 -7.34
C LEU A 120 1.31 -12.00 -6.18
N LEU A 121 2.25 -11.04 -6.14
CA LEU A 121 3.13 -10.84 -5.00
C LEU A 121 2.67 -9.61 -4.23
N THR A 122 2.49 -9.74 -2.91
CA THR A 122 2.37 -8.60 -2.00
C THR A 122 3.67 -8.37 -1.26
N ALA A 123 4.01 -7.10 -1.03
CA ALA A 123 5.09 -6.70 -0.13
C ALA A 123 4.58 -5.61 0.81
N GLN A 124 4.74 -5.84 2.13
CA GLN A 124 4.10 -5.04 3.17
C GLN A 124 5.10 -4.51 4.19
N ILE A 125 5.01 -3.20 4.48
CA ILE A 125 5.63 -2.50 5.62
C ILE A 125 4.61 -1.48 6.13
N GLY A 126 4.25 -1.56 7.41
CA GLY A 126 3.25 -0.68 8.02
C GLY A 126 1.84 -1.24 7.98
N ASP A 127 0.83 -0.39 7.87
CA ASP A 127 -0.58 -0.72 8.02
C ASP A 127 -1.48 -0.27 6.86
N SER A 128 -0.93 0.29 5.79
CA SER A 128 -1.69 0.37 4.53
C SER A 128 -2.07 -1.04 4.08
N ARG A 129 -3.20 -1.22 3.41
CA ARG A 129 -3.77 -2.55 3.18
C ARG A 129 -3.94 -2.90 1.72
N VAL A 130 -3.85 -4.20 1.41
CA VAL A 130 -4.24 -4.78 0.13
C VAL A 130 -5.44 -5.69 0.35
N TYR A 131 -6.49 -5.46 -0.46
CA TYR A 131 -7.69 -6.28 -0.48
C TYR A 131 -7.90 -6.89 -1.86
N LEU A 132 -8.44 -8.10 -1.90
CA LEU A 132 -8.97 -8.75 -3.10
C LEU A 132 -10.47 -8.96 -2.97
N LEU A 133 -11.19 -8.78 -4.08
CA LEU A 133 -12.58 -9.18 -4.18
C LEU A 133 -12.64 -10.65 -4.62
N ILE A 134 -12.84 -11.57 -3.66
CA ILE A 134 -12.90 -13.01 -3.87
C ILE A 134 -14.34 -13.47 -3.58
N ASP A 135 -14.98 -14.13 -4.52
CA ASP A 135 -16.36 -14.63 -4.36
C ASP A 135 -17.33 -13.56 -3.82
N ASN A 136 -17.24 -12.35 -4.34
CA ASN A 136 -18.00 -11.17 -3.89
C ASN A 136 -17.69 -10.69 -2.47
N ASN A 137 -16.67 -11.22 -1.79
CA ASN A 137 -16.22 -10.77 -0.50
C ASN A 137 -14.91 -9.98 -0.61
N LEU A 138 -14.84 -8.82 0.01
CA LEU A 138 -13.61 -8.05 0.11
C LEU A 138 -12.74 -8.68 1.21
N THR A 139 -11.59 -9.22 0.81
CA THR A 139 -10.69 -9.96 1.71
C THR A 139 -9.37 -9.23 1.82
N GLN A 140 -8.98 -8.80 3.02
CA GLN A 140 -7.64 -8.28 3.28
C GLN A 140 -6.61 -9.41 3.17
N ILE A 141 -5.58 -9.21 2.34
CA ILE A 141 -4.52 -10.22 2.10
C ILE A 141 -3.16 -9.80 2.66
N THR A 142 -3.05 -8.62 3.22
CA THR A 142 -1.88 -8.12 3.97
C THR A 142 -2.18 -8.10 5.47
N GLU A 143 -1.13 -8.02 6.27
CA GLU A 143 -1.24 -7.91 7.71
C GLU A 143 -0.70 -6.56 8.19
N ASP A 144 -1.49 -5.83 8.99
CA ASP A 144 -1.09 -4.56 9.56
C ASP A 144 0.05 -4.75 10.57
N GLN A 145 1.12 -4.01 10.41
CA GLN A 145 2.27 -4.02 11.33
C GLN A 145 2.11 -2.93 12.40
N THR A 146 1.05 -3.05 13.22
CA THR A 146 0.71 -2.13 14.30
C THR A 146 0.97 -2.76 15.68
N TYR A 147 1.04 -1.90 16.70
CA TYR A 147 1.20 -2.36 18.08
C TYR A 147 0.01 -3.20 18.55
N VAL A 148 -1.21 -2.89 18.10
CA VAL A 148 -2.40 -3.70 18.42
C VAL A 148 -2.27 -5.12 17.87
N ASN A 149 -1.85 -5.30 16.62
CA ASN A 149 -1.65 -6.62 16.04
C ASN A 149 -0.51 -7.39 16.73
N TYR A 150 0.54 -6.71 17.13
CA TYR A 150 1.59 -7.31 17.95
C TYR A 150 1.04 -7.81 19.30
N LEU A 151 0.19 -7.04 19.98
CA LEU A 151 -0.42 -7.47 21.24
C LEU A 151 -1.33 -8.71 21.06
N ILE A 152 -2.14 -8.73 20.01
CA ILE A 152 -3.03 -9.85 19.71
C ILE A 152 -2.21 -11.10 19.38
N LYS A 153 -1.31 -11.02 18.42
CA LYS A 153 -0.62 -12.21 17.88
C LYS A 153 0.54 -12.70 18.74
N SER A 154 1.34 -11.78 19.29
CA SER A 154 2.56 -12.16 20.02
C SER A 154 2.34 -12.25 21.53
N LYS A 155 1.32 -11.57 22.06
CA LYS A 155 1.01 -11.56 23.50
C LYS A 155 -0.28 -12.30 23.85
N GLY A 156 -1.05 -12.75 22.85
CA GLY A 156 -2.33 -13.44 23.05
C GLY A 156 -3.41 -12.55 23.68
N MET A 157 -3.27 -11.22 23.53
CA MET A 157 -4.24 -10.27 24.09
C MET A 157 -5.59 -10.39 23.36
N PRO A 158 -6.72 -10.49 24.04
CA PRO A 158 -8.03 -10.46 23.39
C PRO A 158 -8.22 -9.21 22.52
N LYS A 159 -8.81 -9.40 21.34
CA LYS A 159 -8.95 -8.33 20.32
C LYS A 159 -9.70 -7.11 20.87
N GLU A 160 -10.73 -7.36 21.70
CA GLU A 160 -11.57 -6.33 22.32
C GLU A 160 -10.73 -5.42 23.24
N ILE A 161 -9.78 -6.00 24.00
CA ILE A 161 -8.89 -5.26 24.89
C ILE A 161 -7.79 -4.56 24.09
N ALA A 162 -7.19 -5.25 23.14
CA ALA A 162 -6.15 -4.71 22.31
C ALA A 162 -6.61 -3.46 21.53
N ASN A 163 -7.84 -3.48 20.99
CA ASN A 163 -8.42 -2.38 20.23
C ASN A 163 -8.70 -1.12 21.07
N THR A 164 -8.76 -1.22 22.40
CA THR A 164 -8.90 -0.07 23.30
C THR A 164 -7.56 0.51 23.76
N HIS A 165 -6.44 -0.14 23.37
CA HIS A 165 -5.12 0.30 23.81
C HIS A 165 -4.77 1.69 23.23
N PRO A 166 -4.23 2.64 24.03
CA PRO A 166 -3.91 4.00 23.59
C PRO A 166 -2.96 4.05 22.37
N LYS A 167 -2.06 3.07 22.26
CA LYS A 167 -1.07 2.95 21.18
C LYS A 167 -1.52 2.02 20.05
N ARG A 168 -2.81 1.75 19.89
CA ARG A 168 -3.29 0.77 18.91
C ARG A 168 -2.90 1.05 17.46
N HIS A 169 -2.77 2.33 17.11
CA HIS A 169 -2.37 2.79 15.78
C HIS A 169 -0.85 3.00 15.61
N GLU A 170 -0.05 2.77 16.68
CA GLU A 170 1.39 2.95 16.60
C GLU A 170 2.00 1.88 15.69
N LEU A 171 2.72 2.31 14.66
CA LEU A 171 3.40 1.39 13.75
C LEU A 171 4.58 0.72 14.44
N THR A 172 4.69 -0.59 14.28
CA THR A 172 5.85 -1.36 14.75
C THR A 172 6.99 -1.38 13.74
N ASN A 173 6.68 -1.05 12.48
CA ASN A 173 7.61 -1.10 11.36
C ASN A 173 7.26 -0.03 10.31
N ALA A 174 8.27 0.74 9.88
CA ALA A 174 8.14 1.76 8.84
C ALA A 174 9.48 1.98 8.14
N LEU A 175 9.45 2.27 6.84
CA LEU A 175 10.63 2.62 6.04
C LEU A 175 11.21 3.96 6.50
N GLY A 176 12.53 4.06 6.47
CA GLY A 176 13.26 5.29 6.81
C GLY A 176 13.50 5.51 8.31
N THR A 177 12.79 4.79 9.20
CA THR A 177 12.92 4.94 10.65
C THR A 177 14.10 4.17 11.24
N LYS A 178 14.48 3.06 10.59
CA LYS A 178 15.60 2.19 10.99
C LYS A 178 16.44 1.82 9.77
N SER A 179 17.71 1.51 9.99
CA SER A 179 18.61 1.05 8.91
C SER A 179 18.19 -0.28 8.29
N ARG A 180 17.42 -1.09 9.03
CA ARG A 180 16.83 -2.35 8.56
C ARG A 180 15.34 -2.35 8.85
N VAL A 181 14.56 -2.85 7.90
CA VAL A 181 13.11 -3.02 8.01
C VAL A 181 12.74 -4.48 7.80
N ASN A 182 11.65 -4.89 8.39
CA ASN A 182 11.04 -6.19 8.18
C ASN A 182 10.09 -6.07 6.98
N LEU A 183 10.37 -6.78 5.92
CA LEU A 183 9.53 -6.81 4.71
C LEU A 183 8.78 -8.14 4.65
N ASP A 184 7.46 -8.08 4.76
CA ASP A 184 6.61 -9.24 4.57
C ASP A 184 6.32 -9.40 3.08
N ILE A 185 6.71 -10.56 2.52
CA ILE A 185 6.46 -10.89 1.12
C ILE A 185 5.62 -12.17 1.08
N ASN A 186 4.49 -12.10 0.39
CA ASN A 186 3.63 -13.25 0.10
C ASN A 186 3.40 -13.38 -1.40
N ILE A 187 3.35 -14.60 -1.91
CA ILE A 187 3.01 -14.88 -3.30
C ILE A 187 1.84 -15.87 -3.33
N ARG A 188 0.92 -15.61 -4.24
CA ARG A 188 -0.23 -16.48 -4.49
C ARG A 188 -0.58 -16.52 -5.98
N ASP A 189 -1.39 -17.47 -6.37
CA ASP A 189 -2.01 -17.46 -7.68
C ASP A 189 -2.98 -16.29 -7.79
N TYR A 190 -3.04 -15.70 -8.98
CA TYR A 190 -3.90 -14.57 -9.31
C TYR A 190 -4.91 -15.01 -10.39
N HIS A 191 -6.19 -14.84 -10.08
CA HIS A 191 -7.31 -15.30 -10.92
C HIS A 191 -8.19 -14.13 -11.38
N ASN A 192 -7.56 -12.99 -11.67
CA ASN A 192 -8.22 -11.76 -12.15
C ASN A 192 -9.15 -11.09 -11.12
N GLU A 193 -8.90 -11.30 -9.83
CA GLU A 193 -9.64 -10.63 -8.77
C GLU A 193 -9.44 -9.10 -8.85
N ARG A 194 -10.49 -8.34 -8.55
CA ARG A 194 -10.36 -6.90 -8.35
C ARG A 194 -9.49 -6.61 -7.14
N ILE A 195 -8.62 -5.62 -7.26
CA ILE A 195 -7.68 -5.25 -6.18
C ILE A 195 -8.00 -3.85 -5.69
N LEU A 196 -8.05 -3.68 -4.37
CA LEU A 196 -7.96 -2.39 -3.70
C LEU A 196 -6.67 -2.35 -2.88
N ILE A 197 -5.87 -1.30 -3.05
CA ILE A 197 -4.80 -0.94 -2.11
C ILE A 197 -5.18 0.41 -1.52
N CYS A 198 -5.05 0.58 -0.20
CA CYS A 198 -5.34 1.87 0.42
C CYS A 198 -4.56 2.13 1.70
N SER A 199 -4.38 3.42 2.03
CA SER A 199 -3.86 3.87 3.32
C SER A 199 -4.94 3.79 4.40
N ASP A 200 -4.51 3.97 5.65
CA ASP A 200 -5.35 3.87 6.84
C ASP A 200 -6.45 4.94 6.90
N GLY A 201 -6.20 6.12 6.36
CA GLY A 201 -7.20 7.18 6.29
C GLY A 201 -8.44 6.79 5.49
N LEU A 202 -8.33 5.86 4.52
CA LEU A 202 -9.50 5.36 3.82
C LEU A 202 -10.26 4.33 4.68
N TYR A 203 -9.65 3.25 5.10
CA TYR A 203 -10.35 2.15 5.78
C TYR A 203 -10.77 2.50 7.21
N ASN A 204 -10.19 3.53 7.84
CA ASN A 204 -10.64 4.06 9.12
C ASN A 204 -11.89 4.93 9.00
N ASN A 205 -12.14 5.52 7.83
CA ASN A 205 -13.28 6.40 7.57
C ASN A 205 -14.38 5.76 6.72
N VAL A 206 -14.11 4.62 6.04
CA VAL A 206 -15.10 3.90 5.21
C VAL A 206 -15.28 2.50 5.76
N PRO A 207 -16.48 2.14 6.23
CA PRO A 207 -16.78 0.77 6.69
C PRO A 207 -16.49 -0.28 5.62
N GLU A 208 -16.01 -1.44 6.03
CA GLU A 208 -15.63 -2.53 5.10
C GLU A 208 -16.79 -2.98 4.22
N SER A 209 -18.02 -2.95 4.73
CA SER A 209 -19.23 -3.24 3.96
C SER A 209 -19.43 -2.27 2.79
N ASP A 210 -19.12 -0.99 2.99
CA ASP A 210 -19.25 0.05 1.97
C ASP A 210 -18.10 -0.02 0.97
N LEU A 211 -16.86 -0.28 1.45
CA LEU A 211 -15.73 -0.60 0.56
C LEU A 211 -16.09 -1.77 -0.37
N ALA A 212 -16.58 -2.87 0.19
CA ALA A 212 -16.96 -4.06 -0.59
C ALA A 212 -18.09 -3.77 -1.58
N SER A 213 -19.10 -3.00 -1.17
CA SER A 213 -20.24 -2.64 -2.03
C SER A 213 -19.79 -1.81 -3.23
N ILE A 214 -18.98 -0.78 -3.00
CA ILE A 214 -18.48 0.10 -4.07
C ILE A 214 -17.59 -0.66 -5.03
N ILE A 215 -16.63 -1.45 -4.51
CA ILE A 215 -15.69 -2.20 -5.34
C ILE A 215 -16.40 -3.25 -6.19
N ARG A 216 -17.43 -3.91 -5.64
CA ARG A 216 -18.25 -4.90 -6.35
C ARG A 216 -19.09 -4.28 -7.48
N GLY A 217 -19.49 -3.02 -7.32
CA GLY A 217 -20.33 -2.30 -8.28
C GLY A 217 -19.76 -2.33 -9.71
N ASN A 218 -20.60 -1.93 -10.67
CA ASN A 218 -20.27 -1.91 -12.11
C ASN A 218 -19.84 -0.52 -12.60
N ASP A 219 -19.71 0.46 -11.71
CA ASP A 219 -19.20 1.78 -12.06
C ASP A 219 -17.76 1.70 -12.56
N SER A 220 -17.33 2.68 -13.34
CA SER A 220 -15.92 2.83 -13.75
C SER A 220 -15.01 3.05 -12.55
N LEU A 221 -13.72 2.68 -12.68
CA LEU A 221 -12.74 2.77 -11.58
C LEU A 221 -12.61 4.19 -11.01
N ASP A 222 -12.66 5.20 -11.87
CA ASP A 222 -12.62 6.61 -11.47
C ASP A 222 -13.84 6.99 -10.60
N LYS A 223 -15.04 6.54 -10.97
CA LYS A 223 -16.25 6.77 -10.18
C LYS A 223 -16.17 6.07 -8.82
N LYS A 224 -15.78 4.79 -8.80
CA LYS A 224 -15.58 4.04 -7.56
C LYS A 224 -14.57 4.73 -6.63
N ALA A 225 -13.42 5.16 -7.16
CA ALA A 225 -12.40 5.84 -6.40
C ALA A 225 -12.92 7.16 -5.81
N ASN A 226 -13.61 7.97 -6.61
CA ASN A 226 -14.21 9.22 -6.15
C ASN A 226 -15.31 8.98 -5.10
N GLN A 227 -16.13 7.95 -5.25
CA GLN A 227 -17.13 7.56 -4.23
C GLN A 227 -16.48 7.20 -2.91
N LEU A 228 -15.40 6.40 -2.93
CA LEU A 228 -14.65 6.01 -1.75
C LEU A 228 -14.07 7.23 -1.02
N ILE A 229 -13.42 8.14 -1.73
CA ILE A 229 -12.88 9.38 -1.16
C ILE A 229 -14.01 10.29 -0.62
N ALA A 230 -15.09 10.45 -1.38
CA ALA A 230 -16.23 11.26 -0.93
C ALA A 230 -16.85 10.68 0.37
N PHE A 231 -16.97 9.35 0.45
CA PHE A 231 -17.48 8.67 1.64
C PHE A 231 -16.54 8.84 2.85
N GLY A 232 -15.22 8.65 2.65
CA GLY A 232 -14.23 8.89 3.70
C GLY A 232 -14.24 10.34 4.20
N ASN A 233 -14.35 11.30 3.29
CA ASN A 233 -14.50 12.71 3.64
C ASN A 233 -15.83 13.01 4.34
N PHE A 234 -16.93 12.38 3.93
CA PHE A 234 -18.23 12.54 4.58
C PHE A 234 -18.17 12.07 6.04
N ASN A 235 -17.49 10.97 6.33
CA ASN A 235 -17.31 10.39 7.65
C ASN A 235 -16.22 11.08 8.51
N GLY A 236 -15.75 12.23 8.08
CA GLY A 236 -14.83 13.05 8.86
C GLY A 236 -13.56 13.47 8.12
N GLY A 237 -13.03 12.63 7.23
CA GLY A 237 -11.80 12.91 6.49
C GLY A 237 -10.64 13.25 7.44
N SER A 238 -10.48 12.47 8.50
CA SER A 238 -9.58 12.74 9.63
C SER A 238 -8.10 12.64 9.25
N ASP A 239 -7.80 11.89 8.19
CA ASP A 239 -6.44 11.69 7.69
C ASP A 239 -6.35 11.84 6.18
N ASN A 240 -5.11 11.80 5.65
CA ASN A 240 -4.84 11.64 4.24
C ASN A 240 -5.39 10.28 3.76
N MET A 241 -5.86 10.23 2.55
CA MET A 241 -6.40 9.02 1.94
C MET A 241 -5.70 8.77 0.61
N ALA A 242 -5.15 7.58 0.43
CA ALA A 242 -4.65 7.11 -0.84
C ALA A 242 -5.29 5.78 -1.19
N LEU A 243 -5.61 5.59 -2.46
CA LEU A 243 -6.11 4.32 -2.95
C LEU A 243 -5.67 4.02 -4.39
N ILE A 244 -5.62 2.74 -4.71
CA ILE A 244 -5.49 2.21 -6.07
C ILE A 244 -6.58 1.15 -6.25
N LEU A 245 -7.30 1.25 -7.35
CA LEU A 245 -8.17 0.20 -7.85
C LEU A 245 -7.56 -0.42 -9.10
N TRP A 246 -7.64 -1.74 -9.20
CA TRP A 246 -7.23 -2.51 -10.37
C TRP A 246 -8.32 -3.51 -10.75
N GLU A 247 -8.62 -3.61 -12.05
CA GLU A 247 -9.49 -4.62 -12.64
C GLU A 247 -8.81 -5.19 -13.89
N SER A 248 -8.68 -6.53 -13.96
CA SER A 248 -8.24 -7.20 -15.18
C SER A 248 -9.31 -7.10 -16.26
N GLU A 249 -8.86 -6.89 -17.49
CA GLU A 249 -9.70 -7.14 -18.67
C GLU A 249 -9.70 -8.64 -18.93
N ASN A 250 -10.88 -9.25 -18.91
CA ASN A 250 -11.06 -10.68 -19.22
C ASN A 250 -10.92 -10.97 -20.71
#